data_295ad3d5d912c16f44dc1441409bfbf8
#
_entry.id   295ad3d5d912c16f44dc1441409bfbf8
#
_cell.length_a   1.000
_cell.length_b   1.000
_cell.length_c   1.000
_cell.angle_alpha   90.00
_cell.angle_beta   90.00
_cell.angle_gamma   90.00
#
_symmetry.space_group_name_H-M   'P 1'
#
loop_
_entity.id
_entity.type
_entity.pdbx_description
1 polymer ?
#
loop_
_entity_poly.entity_id
_entity_poly.type
_entity_poly.pdbx_seq_one_letter_code
_entity_poly.pdbx_strand_id
1 'polypeptide(L)'
;VDIEAGNEFVRRITPLVRSTFRPEVLTDLGGFGGLFRFQASRYTDPVLVSGTDGVGTKLKIAFLMDRHDTVGIDLVAMCVNDVAVSGAEPLFFLDYLATGKLAVPKAEAIVKGIAEGCRQAGCALIGGETAEMPSFYPAGEYDLAGFAVGVVDRPKVIDGKDIKPGDVLVGLASTGLHSNGYSLARRVLLEDGGLT
;
A
#
# COMPACT_ATOMS: atom_id res chain seq x y z
N VAL A 1 -18.05 8.14 -16.55
CA VAL A 1 -16.95 7.15 -16.60
C VAL A 1 -16.38 7.16 -18.01
N ASP A 2 -15.08 7.31 -18.16
CA ASP A 2 -14.35 7.35 -19.42
C ASP A 2 -13.64 6.00 -19.63
N ILE A 3 -14.17 5.18 -20.53
CA ILE A 3 -13.66 3.82 -20.81
C ILE A 3 -12.26 3.90 -21.45
N GLU A 4 -12.02 4.89 -22.33
CA GLU A 4 -10.72 5.03 -22.99
C GLU A 4 -9.63 5.45 -22.00
N ALA A 5 -9.94 6.36 -21.08
CA ALA A 5 -9.05 6.72 -19.99
C ALA A 5 -8.74 5.51 -19.07
N GLY A 6 -9.74 4.67 -18.78
CA GLY A 6 -9.54 3.43 -18.04
C GLY A 6 -8.60 2.45 -18.74
N ASN A 7 -8.81 2.23 -20.03
CA ASN A 7 -7.95 1.35 -20.85
C ASN A 7 -6.51 1.89 -20.94
N GLU A 8 -6.35 3.19 -21.14
CA GLU A 8 -5.04 3.85 -21.17
C GLU A 8 -4.33 3.72 -19.81
N PHE A 9 -5.04 3.90 -18.70
CA PHE A 9 -4.50 3.72 -17.36
C PHE A 9 -3.96 2.31 -17.16
N VAL A 10 -4.77 1.27 -17.44
CA VAL A 10 -4.34 -0.14 -17.33
C VAL A 10 -3.11 -0.40 -18.18
N ARG A 11 -3.05 0.11 -19.42
CA ARG A 11 -1.90 -0.04 -20.30
C ARG A 11 -0.63 0.55 -19.68
N ARG A 12 -0.71 1.74 -19.05
CA ARG A 12 0.44 2.42 -18.44
C ARG A 12 0.93 1.73 -17.18
N ILE A 13 0.03 1.25 -16.33
CA ILE A 13 0.41 0.62 -15.07
C ILE A 13 0.89 -0.83 -15.21
N THR A 14 0.50 -1.55 -16.28
CA THR A 14 0.87 -2.95 -16.50
C THR A 14 2.38 -3.22 -16.35
N PRO A 15 3.31 -2.46 -16.97
CA PRO A 15 4.75 -2.69 -16.78
C PRO A 15 5.21 -2.41 -15.34
N LEU A 16 4.60 -1.45 -14.64
CA LEU A 16 4.91 -1.14 -13.25
C LEU A 16 4.52 -2.31 -12.32
N VAL A 17 3.31 -2.82 -12.49
CA VAL A 17 2.79 -3.95 -11.72
C VAL A 17 3.61 -5.21 -11.99
N ARG A 18 3.89 -5.54 -13.25
CA ARG A 18 4.74 -6.68 -13.64
C ARG A 18 6.14 -6.61 -13.02
N SER A 19 6.68 -5.41 -12.80
CA SER A 19 8.00 -5.24 -12.16
C SER A 19 8.05 -5.73 -10.70
N THR A 20 6.90 -5.98 -10.07
CA THR A 20 6.78 -6.54 -8.72
C THR A 20 6.58 -8.06 -8.72
N PHE A 21 6.37 -8.67 -9.88
CA PHE A 21 5.97 -10.08 -9.97
C PHE A 21 7.06 -11.01 -9.46
N ARG A 22 6.61 -11.98 -8.71
CA ARG A 22 7.37 -13.13 -8.22
C ARG A 22 6.97 -14.36 -9.03
N PRO A 23 7.77 -15.45 -9.02
CA PRO A 23 7.43 -16.70 -9.74
C PRO A 23 6.10 -17.32 -9.31
N GLU A 24 5.57 -16.92 -8.16
CA GLU A 24 4.29 -17.37 -7.62
C GLU A 24 3.08 -16.68 -8.25
N VAL A 25 3.26 -15.54 -8.92
CA VAL A 25 2.14 -14.84 -9.60
C VAL A 25 1.80 -15.59 -10.89
N LEU A 26 0.53 -16.00 -11.04
CA LEU A 26 0.06 -16.84 -12.14
C LEU A 26 -0.78 -16.09 -13.18
N THR A 27 -1.23 -14.88 -12.86
CA THR A 27 -2.08 -14.06 -13.75
C THR A 27 -1.45 -12.70 -13.99
N ASP A 28 -1.78 -12.12 -15.14
CA ASP A 28 -1.50 -10.73 -15.45
C ASP A 28 -2.67 -9.84 -15.04
N LEU A 29 -2.50 -8.51 -15.15
CA LEU A 29 -3.58 -7.55 -14.95
C LEU A 29 -4.70 -7.73 -16.00
N GLY A 30 -5.94 -7.40 -15.59
CA GLY A 30 -7.13 -7.42 -16.46
C GLY A 30 -8.09 -8.57 -16.21
N GLY A 31 -7.77 -9.49 -15.29
CA GLY A 31 -8.71 -10.51 -14.78
C GLY A 31 -9.54 -10.01 -13.60
N PHE A 32 -10.55 -10.78 -13.19
CA PHE A 32 -11.37 -10.48 -12.01
C PHE A 32 -10.67 -10.75 -10.68
N GLY A 33 -9.53 -11.42 -10.67
CA GLY A 33 -8.76 -11.70 -9.47
C GLY A 33 -7.32 -12.07 -9.78
N GLY A 34 -6.41 -11.70 -8.89
CA GLY A 34 -5.02 -12.10 -8.95
C GLY A 34 -4.84 -13.52 -8.43
N LEU A 35 -4.16 -14.38 -9.19
CA LEU A 35 -3.83 -15.74 -8.77
C LEU A 35 -2.38 -15.79 -8.28
N PHE A 36 -2.22 -16.25 -7.05
CA PHE A 36 -0.93 -16.42 -6.41
C PHE A 36 -0.75 -17.87 -5.95
N ARG A 37 0.28 -18.56 -6.46
CA ARG A 37 0.59 -19.94 -6.09
C ARG A 37 1.25 -19.98 -4.73
N PHE A 38 0.53 -20.43 -3.73
CA PHE A 38 1.10 -20.64 -2.41
C PHE A 38 2.01 -21.88 -2.39
N GLN A 39 3.29 -21.69 -2.05
CA GLN A 39 4.26 -22.78 -1.96
C GLN A 39 4.24 -23.41 -0.55
N ALA A 40 3.23 -24.21 -0.25
CA ALA A 40 3.03 -24.82 1.07
C ALA A 40 4.24 -25.62 1.55
N SER A 41 5.02 -26.22 0.63
CA SER A 41 6.21 -27.02 0.97
C SER A 41 7.37 -26.20 1.60
N ARG A 42 7.32 -24.87 1.54
CA ARG A 42 8.30 -23.98 2.21
C ARG A 42 8.03 -23.82 3.70
N TYR A 43 6.87 -24.27 4.18
CA TYR A 43 6.39 -24.04 5.54
C TYR A 43 6.01 -25.37 6.18
N THR A 44 6.12 -25.45 7.50
CA THR A 44 5.73 -26.65 8.28
C THR A 44 4.28 -26.57 8.73
N ASP A 45 3.86 -25.41 9.21
CA ASP A 45 2.48 -25.15 9.69
C ASP A 45 2.11 -23.71 9.34
N PRO A 46 1.79 -23.43 8.04
CA PRO A 46 1.62 -22.08 7.56
C PRO A 46 0.33 -21.43 8.06
N VAL A 47 0.47 -20.20 8.56
CA VAL A 47 -0.63 -19.31 8.94
C VAL A 47 -0.59 -18.08 8.03
N LEU A 48 -1.71 -17.74 7.41
CA LEU A 48 -1.83 -16.50 6.66
C LEU A 48 -2.11 -15.34 7.62
N VAL A 49 -1.43 -14.22 7.35
CA VAL A 49 -1.64 -12.95 8.05
C VAL A 49 -2.09 -11.93 7.02
N SER A 50 -3.13 -11.18 7.31
CA SER A 50 -3.63 -10.12 6.42
C SER A 50 -3.92 -8.85 7.19
N GLY A 51 -3.67 -7.71 6.54
CA GLY A 51 -3.95 -6.38 7.06
C GLY A 51 -4.44 -5.48 5.93
N THR A 52 -5.21 -4.47 6.29
CA THR A 52 -5.66 -3.41 5.40
C THR A 52 -5.50 -2.07 6.08
N ASP A 53 -5.04 -1.07 5.33
CA ASP A 53 -4.89 0.30 5.81
C ASP A 53 -5.14 1.30 4.68
N GLY A 54 -5.42 2.55 5.04
CA GLY A 54 -5.59 3.67 4.12
C GLY A 54 -4.56 4.77 4.39
N VAL A 55 -4.16 5.51 3.35
CA VAL A 55 -3.21 6.62 3.51
C VAL A 55 -3.77 7.73 4.41
N GLY A 56 -5.09 7.94 4.36
CA GLY A 56 -5.78 8.87 5.25
C GLY A 56 -5.37 10.34 5.04
N THR A 57 -5.32 11.11 6.13
CA THR A 57 -5.16 12.58 6.05
C THR A 57 -3.81 13.06 5.50
N LYS A 58 -2.83 12.18 5.35
CA LYS A 58 -1.57 12.47 4.65
C LYS A 58 -1.81 12.82 3.17
N LEU A 59 -2.87 12.30 2.55
CA LEU A 59 -3.26 12.64 1.18
C LEU A 59 -3.45 14.15 0.98
N LYS A 60 -3.87 14.90 2.01
CA LYS A 60 -4.00 16.37 1.91
C LYS A 60 -2.65 17.05 1.63
N ILE A 61 -1.53 16.49 2.09
CA ILE A 61 -0.19 16.99 1.74
C ILE A 61 0.12 16.68 0.28
N ALA A 62 -0.19 15.47 -0.19
CA ALA A 62 -0.01 15.11 -1.60
C ALA A 62 -0.80 16.04 -2.54
N PHE A 63 -2.03 16.41 -2.16
CA PHE A 63 -2.85 17.36 -2.92
C PHE A 63 -2.27 18.77 -2.92
N LEU A 64 -1.82 19.27 -1.76
CA LEU A 64 -1.21 20.60 -1.65
C LEU A 64 0.07 20.72 -2.47
N MET A 65 0.88 19.68 -2.52
CA MET A 65 2.15 19.64 -3.24
C MET A 65 2.01 19.20 -4.72
N ASP A 66 0.82 18.75 -5.12
CA ASP A 66 0.58 18.03 -6.39
C ASP A 66 1.62 16.93 -6.65
N ARG A 67 1.99 16.21 -5.57
CA ARG A 67 2.98 15.13 -5.62
C ARG A 67 2.36 13.81 -5.18
N HIS A 68 2.30 12.84 -6.10
CA HIS A 68 1.52 11.61 -5.94
C HIS A 68 2.35 10.32 -6.06
N ASP A 69 3.64 10.42 -6.40
CA ASP A 69 4.52 9.28 -6.64
C ASP A 69 5.10 8.63 -5.37
N THR A 70 4.89 9.23 -4.20
CA THR A 70 5.41 8.73 -2.92
C THR A 70 4.35 8.13 -2.01
N VAL A 71 3.09 8.58 -2.10
CA VAL A 71 2.01 8.09 -1.22
C VAL A 71 1.71 6.60 -1.36
N GLY A 72 2.01 6.02 -2.54
CA GLY A 72 1.89 4.59 -2.76
C GLY A 72 2.92 3.77 -1.97
N ILE A 73 4.14 4.30 -1.78
CA ILE A 73 5.17 3.69 -0.92
C ILE A 73 4.67 3.66 0.52
N ASP A 74 4.13 4.78 1.00
CA ASP A 74 3.54 4.88 2.34
C ASP A 74 2.41 3.86 2.54
N LEU A 75 1.51 3.74 1.56
CA LEU A 75 0.40 2.80 1.63
C LEU A 75 0.89 1.37 1.81
N VAL A 76 1.84 0.93 0.98
CA VAL A 76 2.40 -0.42 1.08
C VAL A 76 3.09 -0.62 2.42
N ALA A 77 3.91 0.35 2.85
CA ALA A 77 4.61 0.29 4.13
C ALA A 77 3.66 0.13 5.32
N MET A 78 2.55 0.87 5.36
CA MET A 78 1.54 0.77 6.42
C MET A 78 0.96 -0.65 6.50
N CYS A 79 0.50 -1.19 5.37
CA CYS A 79 -0.11 -2.52 5.33
C CYS A 79 0.91 -3.65 5.61
N VAL A 80 2.13 -3.57 5.04
CA VAL A 80 3.11 -4.66 5.22
C VAL A 80 3.77 -4.63 6.59
N ASN A 81 3.83 -3.47 7.27
CA ASN A 81 4.29 -3.42 8.65
C ASN A 81 3.37 -4.20 9.58
N ASP A 82 2.05 -4.11 9.40
CA ASP A 82 1.07 -4.88 10.18
C ASP A 82 1.22 -6.39 9.98
N VAL A 83 1.62 -6.81 8.78
CA VAL A 83 1.95 -8.19 8.48
C VAL A 83 3.29 -8.59 9.12
N ALA A 84 4.31 -7.76 8.96
CA ALA A 84 5.69 -8.05 9.40
C ALA A 84 5.83 -8.12 10.93
N VAL A 85 5.10 -7.29 11.69
CA VAL A 85 5.15 -7.31 13.17
C VAL A 85 4.64 -8.62 13.77
N SER A 86 3.86 -9.39 13.02
CA SER A 86 3.44 -10.75 13.37
C SER A 86 4.49 -11.83 13.04
N GLY A 87 5.66 -11.45 12.49
CA GLY A 87 6.70 -12.36 12.02
C GLY A 87 6.42 -12.95 10.64
N ALA A 88 5.45 -12.42 9.91
CA ALA A 88 5.04 -12.94 8.59
C ALA A 88 5.82 -12.29 7.44
N GLU A 89 6.15 -13.11 6.44
CA GLU A 89 6.68 -12.67 5.14
C GLU A 89 5.53 -12.14 4.27
N PRO A 90 5.56 -10.88 3.78
CA PRO A 90 4.57 -10.40 2.82
C PRO A 90 4.63 -11.19 1.51
N LEU A 91 3.49 -11.61 0.99
CA LEU A 91 3.38 -12.37 -0.26
C LEU A 91 2.89 -11.51 -1.41
N PHE A 92 1.74 -10.88 -1.22
CA PHE A 92 1.12 -10.05 -2.26
C PHE A 92 0.32 -8.89 -1.66
N PHE A 93 0.02 -7.95 -2.53
CA PHE A 93 -0.66 -6.69 -2.23
C PHE A 93 -1.78 -6.44 -3.25
N LEU A 94 -2.85 -5.81 -2.79
CA LEU A 94 -3.95 -5.27 -3.59
C LEU A 94 -4.17 -3.81 -3.19
N ASP A 95 -4.48 -2.94 -4.14
CA ASP A 95 -4.81 -1.54 -3.87
C ASP A 95 -6.28 -1.22 -4.19
N TYR A 96 -6.78 -0.18 -3.57
CA TYR A 96 -8.06 0.45 -3.89
C TYR A 96 -7.84 1.95 -4.06
N LEU A 97 -8.02 2.43 -5.29
CA LEU A 97 -7.97 3.84 -5.64
C LEU A 97 -9.37 4.33 -5.99
N ALA A 98 -9.91 5.26 -5.22
CA ALA A 98 -11.22 5.87 -5.45
C ALA A 98 -11.07 7.36 -5.75
N THR A 99 -11.70 7.84 -6.82
CA THR A 99 -11.61 9.24 -7.25
C THR A 99 -12.91 9.73 -7.87
N GLY A 100 -13.15 11.05 -7.89
CA GLY A 100 -14.33 11.61 -8.57
C GLY A 100 -14.24 11.51 -10.09
N LYS A 101 -13.04 11.70 -10.66
CA LYS A 101 -12.74 11.55 -12.09
C LYS A 101 -11.31 11.03 -12.26
N LEU A 102 -11.14 10.01 -13.06
CA LEU A 102 -9.84 9.41 -13.33
C LEU A 102 -8.93 10.38 -14.10
N ALA A 103 -7.83 10.79 -13.45
CA ALA A 103 -6.74 11.52 -14.08
C ALA A 103 -5.57 10.54 -14.30
N VAL A 104 -5.45 10.03 -15.52
CA VAL A 104 -4.51 8.94 -15.85
C VAL A 104 -3.07 9.20 -15.41
N PRO A 105 -2.45 10.38 -15.64
CA PRO A 105 -1.08 10.63 -15.19
C PRO A 105 -0.93 10.61 -13.65
N LYS A 106 -1.93 11.11 -12.92
CA LYS A 106 -1.94 11.11 -11.45
C LYS A 106 -2.08 9.69 -10.90
N ALA A 107 -3.02 8.92 -11.42
CA ALA A 107 -3.23 7.53 -11.04
C ALA A 107 -2.00 6.66 -11.37
N GLU A 108 -1.37 6.86 -12.52
CA GLU A 108 -0.09 6.20 -12.88
C GLU A 108 1.01 6.51 -11.86
N ALA A 109 1.16 7.77 -11.43
CA ALA A 109 2.14 8.15 -10.41
C ALA A 109 1.88 7.46 -9.06
N ILE A 110 0.61 7.35 -8.65
CA ILE A 110 0.21 6.62 -7.43
C ILE A 110 0.62 5.15 -7.53
N VAL A 111 0.25 4.46 -8.62
CA VAL A 111 0.58 3.04 -8.81
C VAL A 111 2.08 2.81 -8.95
N LYS A 112 2.83 3.77 -9.53
CA LYS A 112 4.31 3.74 -9.52
C LYS A 112 4.86 3.69 -8.10
N GLY A 113 4.32 4.51 -7.19
CA GLY A 113 4.68 4.48 -5.77
C GLY A 113 4.31 3.15 -5.11
N ILE A 114 3.12 2.59 -5.39
CA ILE A 114 2.70 1.29 -4.86
C ILE A 114 3.65 0.18 -5.34
N ALA A 115 3.96 0.14 -6.64
CA ALA A 115 4.89 -0.84 -7.19
C ALA A 115 6.30 -0.73 -6.57
N GLU A 116 6.77 0.49 -6.32
CA GLU A 116 8.03 0.71 -5.60
C GLU A 116 7.98 0.17 -4.18
N GLY A 117 6.93 0.49 -3.42
CA GLY A 117 6.73 -0.05 -2.07
C GLY A 117 6.67 -1.58 -2.06
N CYS A 118 5.97 -2.20 -3.01
CA CYS A 118 5.92 -3.65 -3.15
C CYS A 118 7.28 -4.28 -3.44
N ARG A 119 8.11 -3.65 -4.30
CA ARG A 119 9.48 -4.11 -4.55
C ARG A 119 10.34 -4.05 -3.29
N GLN A 120 10.26 -2.95 -2.53
CA GLN A 120 10.98 -2.79 -1.27
C GLN A 120 10.55 -3.83 -0.22
N ALA A 121 9.26 -4.12 -0.15
CA ALA A 121 8.70 -5.11 0.77
C ALA A 121 8.88 -6.57 0.28
N GLY A 122 9.31 -6.79 -0.96
CA GLY A 122 9.46 -8.12 -1.56
C GLY A 122 8.12 -8.83 -1.83
N CYS A 123 7.01 -8.10 -1.92
CA CYS A 123 5.68 -8.65 -2.25
C CYS A 123 5.25 -8.26 -3.67
N ALA A 124 4.32 -9.01 -4.23
CA ALA A 124 3.80 -8.76 -5.57
C ALA A 124 2.51 -7.94 -5.54
N LEU A 125 2.43 -6.86 -6.32
CA LEU A 125 1.16 -6.19 -6.62
C LEU A 125 0.43 -7.04 -7.66
N ILE A 126 -0.63 -7.74 -7.27
CA ILE A 126 -1.31 -8.72 -8.13
C ILE A 126 -2.66 -8.27 -8.66
N GLY A 127 -3.11 -7.08 -8.27
CA GLY A 127 -4.39 -6.50 -8.67
C GLY A 127 -4.80 -5.37 -7.75
N GLY A 128 -6.02 -4.93 -7.94
CA GLY A 128 -6.63 -3.87 -7.16
C GLY A 128 -7.94 -3.42 -7.80
N GLU A 129 -8.45 -2.28 -7.35
CA GLU A 129 -9.66 -1.66 -7.88
C GLU A 129 -9.42 -0.16 -8.10
N THR A 130 -9.90 0.35 -9.22
CA THR A 130 -9.92 1.80 -9.48
C THR A 130 -11.35 2.24 -9.70
N ALA A 131 -11.93 2.89 -8.69
CA ALA A 131 -13.31 3.31 -8.67
C ALA A 131 -13.44 4.80 -9.07
N GLU A 132 -14.12 5.06 -10.18
CA GLU A 132 -14.51 6.42 -10.56
C GLU A 132 -15.92 6.70 -10.03
N MET A 133 -16.01 7.63 -9.06
CA MET A 133 -17.25 7.98 -8.36
C MET A 133 -17.54 9.49 -8.51
N PRO A 134 -18.17 9.89 -9.62
CA PRO A 134 -18.51 11.30 -9.89
C PRO A 134 -19.33 11.92 -8.76
N SER A 135 -19.00 13.15 -8.39
CA SER A 135 -19.66 13.92 -7.32
C SER A 135 -19.47 13.38 -5.89
N PHE A 136 -18.74 12.28 -5.71
CA PHE A 136 -18.42 11.76 -4.37
C PHE A 136 -17.14 12.36 -3.81
N TYR A 137 -16.12 12.48 -4.64
CA TYR A 137 -14.86 13.16 -4.30
C TYR A 137 -14.79 14.55 -4.95
N PRO A 138 -14.23 15.55 -4.27
CA PRO A 138 -13.88 16.83 -4.87
C PRO A 138 -12.94 16.65 -6.09
N ALA A 139 -12.96 17.61 -7.00
CA ALA A 139 -12.09 17.58 -8.17
C ALA A 139 -10.59 17.49 -7.75
N GLY A 140 -9.87 16.53 -8.30
CA GLY A 140 -8.44 16.30 -8.02
C GLY A 140 -8.14 15.54 -6.74
N GLU A 141 -9.13 15.27 -5.89
CA GLU A 141 -8.98 14.44 -4.70
C GLU A 141 -9.27 12.96 -4.99
N TYR A 142 -8.69 12.10 -4.17
CA TYR A 142 -8.88 10.65 -4.21
C TYR A 142 -8.69 10.05 -2.82
N ASP A 143 -9.16 8.83 -2.65
CA ASP A 143 -8.81 8.00 -1.49
C ASP A 143 -8.00 6.80 -1.94
N LEU A 144 -7.13 6.30 -1.05
CA LEU A 144 -6.19 5.24 -1.36
C LEU A 144 -6.07 4.31 -0.17
N ALA A 145 -6.43 3.04 -0.37
CA ALA A 145 -6.32 1.97 0.60
C ALA A 145 -5.58 0.77 0.01
N GLY A 146 -5.07 -0.09 0.87
CA GLY A 146 -4.34 -1.29 0.48
C GLY A 146 -4.69 -2.49 1.34
N PHE A 147 -4.40 -3.66 0.82
CA PHE A 147 -4.58 -4.94 1.48
C PHE A 147 -3.36 -5.81 1.22
N ALA A 148 -2.70 -6.24 2.29
CA ALA A 148 -1.53 -7.11 2.24
C ALA A 148 -1.86 -8.49 2.79
N VAL A 149 -1.30 -9.52 2.19
CA VAL A 149 -1.33 -10.90 2.69
C VAL A 149 0.10 -11.40 2.83
N GLY A 150 0.39 -11.98 3.98
CA GLY A 150 1.65 -12.64 4.28
C GLY A 150 1.46 -14.02 4.88
N VAL A 151 2.55 -14.69 5.17
CA VAL A 151 2.57 -16.02 5.74
C VAL A 151 3.65 -16.14 6.81
N VAL A 152 3.36 -16.92 7.84
CA VAL A 152 4.31 -17.29 8.90
C VAL A 152 4.04 -18.72 9.34
N ASP A 153 5.07 -19.47 9.72
CA ASP A 153 4.86 -20.74 10.42
C ASP A 153 4.28 -20.50 11.83
N ARG A 154 3.25 -21.23 12.21
CA ARG A 154 2.55 -21.04 13.50
C ARG A 154 3.51 -20.92 14.70
N PRO A 155 4.56 -21.74 14.84
CA PRO A 155 5.49 -21.61 15.97
C PRO A 155 6.34 -20.36 15.95
N LYS A 156 6.35 -19.60 14.81
CA LYS A 156 7.12 -18.36 14.63
C LYS A 156 6.27 -17.11 14.73
N VAL A 157 4.97 -17.25 15.00
CA VAL A 157 4.07 -16.09 15.16
C VAL A 157 4.53 -15.23 16.33
N ILE A 158 4.73 -13.96 16.09
CA ILE A 158 5.06 -12.96 17.13
C ILE A 158 3.75 -12.35 17.61
N ASP A 159 3.32 -12.70 18.84
CA ASP A 159 2.06 -12.25 19.44
C ASP A 159 2.26 -11.50 20.78
N GLY A 160 3.52 -11.24 21.15
CA GLY A 160 3.87 -10.50 22.35
C GLY A 160 3.84 -11.29 23.64
N LYS A 161 3.43 -12.58 23.64
CA LYS A 161 3.30 -13.39 24.88
C LYS A 161 4.64 -13.66 25.57
N ASP A 162 5.72 -13.69 24.80
CA ASP A 162 7.06 -13.97 25.31
C ASP A 162 7.80 -12.72 25.83
N ILE A 163 7.21 -11.53 25.69
CA ILE A 163 7.80 -10.28 26.17
C ILE A 163 7.81 -10.26 27.70
N LYS A 164 8.97 -10.00 28.28
CA LYS A 164 9.20 -10.02 29.72
C LYS A 164 10.12 -8.89 30.20
N PRO A 165 10.08 -8.53 31.48
CA PRO A 165 11.03 -7.59 32.06
C PRO A 165 12.48 -8.04 31.85
N GLY A 166 13.32 -7.13 31.35
CA GLY A 166 14.70 -7.41 30.99
C GLY A 166 14.95 -7.55 29.49
N ASP A 167 13.91 -7.62 28.67
CA ASP A 167 14.06 -7.58 27.21
C ASP A 167 14.62 -6.23 26.76
N VAL A 168 15.45 -6.26 25.72
CA VAL A 168 16.11 -5.07 25.18
C VAL A 168 15.19 -4.39 24.16
N LEU A 169 14.96 -3.09 24.34
CA LEU A 169 14.27 -2.26 23.37
C LEU A 169 15.28 -1.74 22.33
N VAL A 170 15.02 -2.01 21.06
CA VAL A 170 15.82 -1.51 19.94
C VAL A 170 15.05 -0.43 19.20
N GLY A 171 15.62 0.78 19.12
CA GLY A 171 15.06 1.89 18.36
C GLY A 171 15.69 2.00 16.97
N LEU A 172 14.87 2.24 15.95
CA LEU A 172 15.31 2.63 14.62
C LEU A 172 15.18 4.15 14.47
N ALA A 173 16.21 4.81 13.94
CA ALA A 173 16.17 6.24 13.69
C ALA A 173 15.07 6.60 12.67
N SER A 174 14.29 7.65 12.96
CA SER A 174 13.32 8.18 12.02
C SER A 174 13.98 9.09 10.99
N THR A 175 13.46 9.08 9.78
CA THR A 175 13.86 10.01 8.71
C THR A 175 12.94 11.24 8.61
N GLY A 176 11.95 11.36 9.48
CA GLY A 176 10.98 12.46 9.54
C GLY A 176 9.60 11.98 10.01
N LEU A 177 8.55 12.69 9.61
CA LEU A 177 7.18 12.27 9.83
C LEU A 177 6.86 11.07 8.93
N HIS A 178 6.34 9.99 9.53
CA HIS A 178 5.97 8.78 8.80
C HIS A 178 4.45 8.66 8.62
N SER A 179 3.88 7.46 8.80
CA SER A 179 2.54 7.08 8.39
C SER A 179 1.41 7.92 8.99
N ASN A 180 1.42 8.18 10.30
CA ASN A 180 0.27 8.69 11.04
C ASN A 180 0.53 10.07 11.67
N GLY A 181 -0.54 10.69 12.22
CA GLY A 181 -0.45 11.97 12.93
C GLY A 181 -0.52 13.21 12.03
N TYR A 182 -0.83 13.06 10.76
CA TYR A 182 -0.82 14.18 9.79
C TYR A 182 -1.94 15.21 10.01
N SER A 183 -3.05 14.86 10.65
CA SER A 183 -4.05 15.87 11.07
C SER A 183 -3.43 16.89 12.02
N LEU A 184 -2.71 16.41 13.04
CA LEU A 184 -2.02 17.27 14.00
C LEU A 184 -0.83 17.99 13.36
N ALA A 185 -0.01 17.28 12.58
CA ALA A 185 1.14 17.86 11.91
C ALA A 185 0.74 19.03 10.99
N ARG A 186 -0.30 18.86 10.18
CA ARG A 186 -0.82 19.92 9.32
C ARG A 186 -1.32 21.11 10.13
N ARG A 187 -2.10 20.86 11.18
CA ARG A 187 -2.56 21.95 12.05
C ARG A 187 -1.40 22.73 12.64
N VAL A 188 -0.46 22.06 13.28
CA VAL A 188 0.66 22.74 13.96
C VAL A 188 1.60 23.43 12.99
N LEU A 189 1.91 22.83 11.85
CA LEU A 189 2.90 23.37 10.91
C LEU A 189 2.29 24.37 9.92
N LEU A 190 1.14 24.05 9.33
CA LEU A 190 0.55 24.87 8.27
C LEU A 190 -0.41 25.92 8.84
N GLU A 191 -1.36 25.52 9.72
CA GLU A 191 -2.40 26.42 10.22
C GLU A 191 -1.86 27.34 11.32
N ASP A 192 -1.30 26.77 12.40
CA ASP A 192 -0.80 27.54 13.55
C ASP A 192 0.61 28.12 13.28
N GLY A 193 1.46 27.38 12.58
CA GLY A 193 2.84 27.76 12.28
C GLY A 193 3.03 28.59 11.00
N GLY A 194 2.00 28.69 10.15
CA GLY A 194 2.01 29.49 8.93
C GLY A 194 3.04 29.05 7.87
N LEU A 195 3.50 27.79 7.93
CA LEU A 195 4.38 27.23 6.90
C LEU A 195 3.57 26.98 5.62
N THR A 196 4.08 27.45 4.47
CA THR A 196 3.45 27.32 3.14
C THR A 196 4.34 26.52 2.20
#